data_8a448645c41e7486c843ebc62d6d9ea8
#
_entry.id   8a448645c41e7486c843ebc62d6d9ea8
#
_cell.length_a   1.000
_cell.length_b   1.000
_cell.length_c   1.000
_cell.angle_alpha   90.00
_cell.angle_beta   90.00
_cell.angle_gamma   90.00
#
_symmetry.space_group_name_H-M   'P 1'
#
loop_
_entity.id
_entity.type
_entity.pdbx_description
1 polymer ?
#
loop_
_entity_poly.entity_id
_entity_poly.type
_entity_poly.pdbx_seq_one_letter_code
_entity_poly.pdbx_strand_id
1 'polypeptide(L)'
;MNFLSKQEQMIKKSINELGYNVDEVLLIPSSRKEFGDYQYNGVMSIAKQMHKNPREIALDIIEKLKDNKDLVNVNVQGPGFINLSFSEEALVNYLNEVKDNININYEYDNKKTIFLDYGGANVAKTLHVGHLRSANIGEALKRLAEALGNKTISDVHLGDWGRPLGLVILEFSKRQPDLCYFDDNYTGVYPDKSTVTNEDLMEIYPTASIKAKEDENYLEEARIVTKKLQEGHKGYNELWKQIIKVSSEDIKKTYTKLNTTFDLWEGESDCYKSIPEMLEYINTLNITKKSEGAVVIDVKKEDDEIEYPPFMLIKSNGGASYQTTDLAAIFQRVKKYNPDEIWYVADNRQALHFETVFRAAKLTKIAPDVELVFAGFGTMNGSDGKPFKTRDGGVMSLNNLIDLVKVESEKKLLPNIIEDRDEVAQCVAISAIKYADLIPFRTTDYVFDLVKFSDLNGKTGPYLLYSTIRMKSLLANAKKENIKYNNVEMIDDNTKEIVLNLLNINKVLIKSFNTKSLNEITDLLYKITNSYNNFYSQVRILTEKNEKIRSSWLAITDIVYQNNVKLLDILGINVPERM
;
A
#
# COMPACT_ATOMS: atom_id res chain seq x y z
N MET A 1 -3.56 -24.13 6.63
CA MET A 1 -4.58 -23.36 7.41
C MET A 1 -3.95 -22.97 8.74
N ASN A 2 -3.94 -21.69 9.09
CA ASN A 2 -3.33 -21.20 10.31
C ASN A 2 -4.07 -21.68 11.58
N PHE A 3 -3.42 -21.53 12.75
CA PHE A 3 -3.95 -22.01 14.02
C PHE A 3 -5.33 -21.44 14.37
N LEU A 4 -5.53 -20.11 14.30
CA LEU A 4 -6.83 -19.50 14.63
C LEU A 4 -7.94 -19.96 13.70
N SER A 5 -7.68 -20.05 12.40
CA SER A 5 -8.68 -20.55 11.44
C SER A 5 -9.06 -22.00 11.69
N LYS A 6 -8.11 -22.86 12.12
CA LYS A 6 -8.42 -24.23 12.56
C LYS A 6 -9.38 -24.22 13.75
N GLN A 7 -9.11 -23.38 14.76
CA GLN A 7 -9.98 -23.25 15.94
C GLN A 7 -11.36 -22.69 15.58
N GLU A 8 -11.43 -21.66 14.75
CA GLU A 8 -12.69 -21.07 14.28
C GLU A 8 -13.56 -22.09 13.53
N GLN A 9 -12.94 -22.91 12.66
CA GLN A 9 -13.68 -23.97 11.95
C GLN A 9 -14.18 -25.07 12.90
N MET A 10 -13.38 -25.45 13.89
CA MET A 10 -13.78 -26.46 14.87
C MET A 10 -14.95 -25.96 15.73
N ILE A 11 -14.90 -24.71 16.19
CA ILE A 11 -16.00 -24.08 16.94
C ILE A 11 -17.24 -23.99 16.05
N LYS A 12 -17.10 -23.58 14.79
CA LYS A 12 -18.19 -23.56 13.81
C LYS A 12 -18.85 -24.94 13.65
N LYS A 13 -18.03 -25.99 13.50
CA LYS A 13 -18.52 -27.37 13.43
C LYS A 13 -19.31 -27.74 14.68
N SER A 14 -18.79 -27.45 15.87
CA SER A 14 -19.47 -27.74 17.14
C SER A 14 -20.81 -27.00 17.26
N ILE A 15 -20.88 -25.74 16.83
CA ILE A 15 -22.11 -24.93 16.81
C ILE A 15 -23.14 -25.54 15.86
N ASN A 16 -22.72 -25.93 14.64
CA ASN A 16 -23.62 -26.52 13.65
C ASN A 16 -24.13 -27.92 14.07
N GLU A 17 -23.30 -28.72 14.75
CA GLU A 17 -23.70 -30.02 15.33
C GLU A 17 -24.78 -29.89 16.43
N LEU A 18 -24.87 -28.74 17.09
CA LEU A 18 -25.93 -28.40 18.04
C LEU A 18 -27.25 -27.93 17.36
N GLY A 19 -27.25 -27.86 16.03
CA GLY A 19 -28.40 -27.39 15.25
C GLY A 19 -28.48 -25.86 15.12
N TYR A 20 -27.42 -25.14 15.52
CA TYR A 20 -27.28 -23.68 15.31
C TYR A 20 -26.50 -23.45 14.01
N ASN A 21 -27.13 -22.86 13.01
CA ASN A 21 -26.48 -22.59 11.73
C ASN A 21 -25.72 -21.23 11.79
N VAL A 22 -24.42 -21.29 11.61
CA VAL A 22 -23.57 -20.09 11.51
C VAL A 22 -22.72 -20.14 10.24
N ASP A 23 -22.64 -19.04 9.54
CA ASP A 23 -21.81 -18.94 8.33
C ASP A 23 -20.33 -18.84 8.68
N GLU A 24 -20.01 -18.13 9.74
CA GLU A 24 -18.64 -17.86 10.16
C GLU A 24 -18.54 -17.77 11.69
N VAL A 25 -17.38 -18.18 12.22
CA VAL A 25 -16.96 -17.95 13.60
C VAL A 25 -15.73 -17.07 13.57
N LEU A 26 -15.78 -15.94 14.26
CA LEU A 26 -14.65 -15.01 14.39
C LEU A 26 -14.19 -14.94 15.84
N LEU A 27 -12.97 -15.38 16.10
CA LEU A 27 -12.30 -15.22 17.37
C LEU A 27 -11.59 -13.86 17.41
N ILE A 28 -11.85 -13.08 18.43
CA ILE A 28 -11.15 -11.80 18.66
C ILE A 28 -10.31 -11.91 19.95
N PRO A 29 -9.17 -11.21 20.04
CA PRO A 29 -8.42 -11.15 21.30
C PRO A 29 -9.30 -10.68 22.45
N SER A 30 -9.19 -11.31 23.60
CA SER A 30 -9.96 -10.92 24.79
C SER A 30 -9.59 -9.50 25.23
N SER A 31 -10.59 -8.73 25.63
CA SER A 31 -10.38 -7.36 26.15
C SER A 31 -9.72 -7.33 27.53
N ARG A 32 -9.78 -8.44 28.27
CA ARG A 32 -9.20 -8.60 29.62
C ARG A 32 -8.54 -9.97 29.74
N LYS A 33 -7.28 -9.98 30.16
CA LYS A 33 -6.48 -11.21 30.33
C LYS A 33 -7.13 -12.23 31.29
N GLU A 34 -7.86 -11.76 32.31
CA GLU A 34 -8.56 -12.59 33.28
C GLU A 34 -9.71 -13.41 32.69
N PHE A 35 -10.25 -13.02 31.53
CA PHE A 35 -11.33 -13.75 30.88
C PHE A 35 -10.84 -14.87 29.95
N GLY A 36 -9.63 -14.78 29.45
CA GLY A 36 -9.03 -15.74 28.53
C GLY A 36 -8.20 -15.07 27.45
N ASP A 37 -7.72 -15.86 26.50
CA ASP A 37 -6.87 -15.39 25.40
C ASP A 37 -7.69 -14.78 24.27
N TYR A 38 -8.82 -15.42 23.93
CA TYR A 38 -9.72 -15.02 22.84
C TYR A 38 -11.18 -15.09 23.25
N GLN A 39 -12.04 -14.43 22.48
CA GLN A 39 -13.48 -14.33 22.73
C GLN A 39 -14.26 -14.54 21.43
N TYR A 40 -15.37 -15.31 21.54
CA TYR A 40 -16.40 -15.45 20.51
C TYR A 40 -17.67 -14.72 20.94
N ASN A 41 -18.14 -13.78 20.11
CA ASN A 41 -19.28 -12.91 20.39
C ASN A 41 -20.54 -13.27 19.55
N GLY A 42 -20.43 -14.21 18.63
CA GLY A 42 -21.50 -14.54 17.67
C GLY A 42 -22.77 -15.16 18.28
N VAL A 43 -22.68 -15.61 19.54
CA VAL A 43 -23.81 -16.22 20.26
C VAL A 43 -25.05 -15.30 20.32
N MET A 44 -24.84 -13.99 20.41
CA MET A 44 -25.95 -13.02 20.45
C MET A 44 -26.77 -13.04 19.15
N SER A 45 -26.13 -13.21 17.99
CA SER A 45 -26.80 -13.33 16.70
C SER A 45 -27.60 -14.64 16.61
N ILE A 46 -27.01 -15.75 17.05
CA ILE A 46 -27.67 -17.07 17.10
C ILE A 46 -28.92 -16.98 17.99
N ALA A 47 -28.79 -16.40 19.18
CA ALA A 47 -29.87 -16.26 20.14
C ALA A 47 -31.06 -15.45 19.55
N LYS A 48 -30.75 -14.37 18.83
CA LYS A 48 -31.79 -13.57 18.15
C LYS A 48 -32.51 -14.36 17.05
N GLN A 49 -31.80 -15.15 16.27
CA GLN A 49 -32.37 -15.99 15.22
C GLN A 49 -33.24 -17.12 15.77
N MET A 50 -32.78 -17.73 16.87
CA MET A 50 -33.44 -18.90 17.48
C MET A 50 -34.50 -18.54 18.54
N HIS A 51 -34.63 -17.24 18.88
CA HIS A 51 -35.50 -16.77 19.99
C HIS A 51 -35.21 -17.48 21.32
N LYS A 52 -33.91 -17.77 21.61
CA LYS A 52 -33.44 -18.44 22.81
C LYS A 52 -32.60 -17.53 23.68
N ASN A 53 -32.39 -17.94 24.94
CA ASN A 53 -31.45 -17.23 25.85
C ASN A 53 -29.99 -17.40 25.37
N PRO A 54 -29.27 -16.30 25.11
CA PRO A 54 -27.88 -16.40 24.63
C PRO A 54 -26.97 -17.17 25.58
N ARG A 55 -27.19 -17.06 26.89
CA ARG A 55 -26.37 -17.75 27.89
C ARG A 55 -26.56 -19.27 27.86
N GLU A 56 -27.78 -19.76 27.59
CA GLU A 56 -28.03 -21.18 27.42
C GLU A 56 -27.32 -21.72 26.18
N ILE A 57 -27.42 -21.03 25.06
CA ILE A 57 -26.71 -21.39 23.81
C ILE A 57 -25.20 -21.43 24.05
N ALA A 58 -24.67 -20.43 24.77
CA ALA A 58 -23.25 -20.38 25.08
C ALA A 58 -22.80 -21.57 25.94
N LEU A 59 -23.62 -22.00 26.91
CA LEU A 59 -23.33 -23.17 27.73
C LEU A 59 -23.38 -24.48 26.93
N ASP A 60 -24.32 -24.64 26.01
CA ASP A 60 -24.38 -25.80 25.11
C ASP A 60 -23.11 -25.89 24.23
N ILE A 61 -22.67 -24.75 23.69
CA ILE A 61 -21.44 -24.68 22.89
C ILE A 61 -20.21 -25.03 23.73
N ILE A 62 -20.10 -24.49 24.96
CA ILE A 62 -19.00 -24.80 25.87
C ILE A 62 -18.94 -26.28 26.21
N GLU A 63 -20.10 -26.90 26.49
CA GLU A 63 -20.17 -28.33 26.78
C GLU A 63 -19.58 -29.15 25.63
N LYS A 64 -19.86 -28.75 24.38
CA LYS A 64 -19.33 -29.40 23.18
C LYS A 64 -17.84 -29.19 22.98
N LEU A 65 -17.27 -28.10 23.53
CA LEU A 65 -15.86 -27.75 23.40
C LEU A 65 -14.98 -28.33 24.52
N LYS A 66 -15.55 -28.98 25.55
CA LYS A 66 -14.80 -29.49 26.71
C LYS A 66 -13.72 -30.50 26.35
N ASP A 67 -13.94 -31.31 25.33
CA ASP A 67 -13.01 -32.36 24.90
C ASP A 67 -11.93 -31.85 23.92
N ASN A 68 -11.94 -30.55 23.64
CA ASN A 68 -10.93 -29.97 22.78
C ASN A 68 -9.61 -29.81 23.54
N LYS A 69 -8.59 -30.60 23.17
CA LYS A 69 -7.27 -30.61 23.80
C LYS A 69 -6.47 -29.31 23.62
N ASP A 70 -6.83 -28.53 22.60
CA ASP A 70 -6.17 -27.24 22.34
C ASP A 70 -6.63 -26.13 23.32
N LEU A 71 -7.69 -26.40 24.11
CA LEU A 71 -8.28 -25.45 25.04
C LEU A 71 -8.09 -25.93 26.50
N VAL A 72 -7.64 -25.03 27.38
CA VAL A 72 -7.53 -25.32 28.83
C VAL A 72 -8.64 -24.68 29.64
N ASN A 73 -9.27 -23.61 29.12
CA ASN A 73 -10.37 -22.94 29.78
C ASN A 73 -11.35 -22.40 28.74
N VAL A 74 -12.63 -22.71 28.93
CA VAL A 74 -13.73 -22.16 28.14
C VAL A 74 -14.80 -21.73 29.11
N ASN A 75 -15.17 -20.45 29.10
CA ASN A 75 -16.15 -19.91 30.04
C ASN A 75 -17.08 -18.89 29.40
N VAL A 76 -18.25 -18.65 30.01
CA VAL A 76 -19.21 -17.63 29.57
C VAL A 76 -19.11 -16.41 30.46
N GLN A 77 -18.98 -15.26 29.84
CA GLN A 77 -19.07 -13.96 30.53
C GLN A 77 -20.18 -13.10 29.95
N GLY A 78 -20.74 -12.23 30.78
CA GLY A 78 -21.81 -11.33 30.37
C GLY A 78 -23.05 -12.05 29.82
N PRO A 79 -23.67 -11.53 28.76
CA PRO A 79 -24.92 -12.04 28.20
C PRO A 79 -24.77 -13.34 27.40
N GLY A 80 -23.54 -13.80 27.10
CA GLY A 80 -23.29 -15.00 26.29
C GLY A 80 -21.98 -14.96 25.51
N PHE A 81 -21.00 -14.17 25.94
CA PHE A 81 -19.66 -14.14 25.35
C PHE A 81 -18.88 -15.38 25.78
N ILE A 82 -18.40 -16.15 24.82
CA ILE A 82 -17.56 -17.33 25.10
C ILE A 82 -16.10 -16.91 25.07
N ASN A 83 -15.41 -17.07 26.20
CA ASN A 83 -13.99 -16.81 26.32
C ASN A 83 -13.21 -18.13 26.30
N LEU A 84 -12.06 -18.11 25.64
CA LEU A 84 -11.23 -19.26 25.37
C LEU A 84 -9.79 -18.98 25.84
N SER A 85 -9.15 -19.98 26.46
CA SER A 85 -7.72 -19.99 26.71
C SER A 85 -7.11 -21.21 26.03
N PHE A 86 -6.06 -21.02 25.24
CA PHE A 86 -5.37 -22.11 24.57
C PHE A 86 -4.44 -22.86 25.51
N SER A 87 -4.25 -24.15 25.27
CA SER A 87 -3.29 -24.96 25.98
C SER A 87 -1.86 -24.57 25.59
N GLU A 88 -0.92 -24.71 26.54
CA GLU A 88 0.48 -24.47 26.28
C GLU A 88 0.98 -25.39 25.15
N GLU A 89 0.58 -26.67 25.15
CA GLU A 89 0.93 -27.64 24.10
C GLU A 89 0.48 -27.16 22.73
N ALA A 90 -0.75 -26.65 22.59
CA ALA A 90 -1.26 -26.15 21.31
C ALA A 90 -0.47 -24.93 20.82
N LEU A 91 -0.12 -24.01 21.71
CA LEU A 91 0.67 -22.82 21.38
C LEU A 91 2.12 -23.18 21.04
N VAL A 92 2.74 -24.15 21.75
CA VAL A 92 4.08 -24.67 21.45
C VAL A 92 4.10 -25.34 20.08
N ASN A 93 3.10 -26.17 19.77
CA ASN A 93 2.98 -26.81 18.46
C ASN A 93 2.85 -25.79 17.34
N TYR A 94 2.00 -24.76 17.51
CA TYR A 94 1.88 -23.67 16.57
C TYR A 94 3.22 -22.94 16.32
N LEU A 95 3.95 -22.60 17.38
CA LEU A 95 5.24 -21.91 17.25
C LEU A 95 6.27 -22.76 16.51
N ASN A 96 6.31 -24.06 16.75
CA ASN A 96 7.20 -24.97 16.05
C ASN A 96 6.80 -25.13 14.57
N GLU A 97 5.51 -25.22 14.26
CA GLU A 97 5.02 -25.19 12.88
C GLU A 97 5.44 -23.90 12.16
N VAL A 98 5.28 -22.73 12.80
CA VAL A 98 5.69 -21.42 12.23
C VAL A 98 7.20 -21.34 12.06
N LYS A 99 7.97 -21.84 13.02
CA LYS A 99 9.44 -21.87 12.93
C LYS A 99 9.92 -22.70 11.74
N ASP A 100 9.32 -23.85 11.51
CA ASP A 100 9.64 -24.72 10.37
C ASP A 100 9.15 -24.14 9.04
N ASN A 101 8.01 -23.46 9.05
CA ASN A 101 7.43 -22.82 7.87
C ASN A 101 6.69 -21.53 8.23
N ILE A 102 7.40 -20.42 8.19
CA ILE A 102 6.82 -19.09 8.47
C ILE A 102 5.62 -18.74 7.57
N ASN A 103 5.53 -19.35 6.36
CA ASN A 103 4.46 -19.05 5.41
C ASN A 103 3.07 -19.47 5.89
N ILE A 104 2.95 -20.30 6.92
CA ILE A 104 1.67 -20.62 7.55
C ILE A 104 0.90 -19.35 7.99
N ASN A 105 1.63 -18.33 8.42
CA ASN A 105 1.04 -17.04 8.79
C ASN A 105 0.64 -16.17 7.59
N TYR A 106 0.97 -16.58 6.36
CA TYR A 106 0.75 -15.83 5.12
C TYR A 106 -0.12 -16.60 4.11
N GLU A 107 -0.82 -17.65 4.55
CA GLU A 107 -1.72 -18.43 3.70
C GLU A 107 -2.97 -17.64 3.32
N TYR A 108 -3.33 -17.74 2.03
CA TYR A 108 -4.56 -17.18 1.46
C TYR A 108 -5.04 -18.06 0.31
N ASP A 109 -6.31 -18.48 0.35
CA ASP A 109 -6.82 -19.47 -0.59
C ASP A 109 -7.29 -18.88 -1.92
N ASN A 110 -7.79 -17.64 -1.91
CA ASN A 110 -8.40 -16.98 -3.08
C ASN A 110 -7.36 -16.15 -3.85
N LYS A 111 -6.39 -16.81 -4.46
CA LYS A 111 -5.33 -16.15 -5.23
C LYS A 111 -5.86 -15.53 -6.52
N LYS A 112 -5.46 -14.30 -6.78
CA LYS A 112 -5.90 -13.47 -7.91
C LYS A 112 -4.70 -12.90 -8.68
N THR A 113 -4.95 -12.49 -9.91
CA THR A 113 -4.07 -11.59 -10.67
C THR A 113 -4.56 -10.16 -10.48
N ILE A 114 -3.74 -9.30 -9.90
CA ILE A 114 -4.10 -7.94 -9.52
C ILE A 114 -3.22 -6.96 -10.27
N PHE A 115 -3.85 -6.04 -11.00
CA PHE A 115 -3.16 -4.92 -11.61
C PHE A 115 -3.23 -3.72 -10.66
N LEU A 116 -2.09 -3.08 -10.34
CA LEU A 116 -2.01 -1.94 -9.44
C LEU A 116 -1.51 -0.70 -10.18
N ASP A 117 -2.31 0.35 -10.14
CA ASP A 117 -1.98 1.68 -10.64
C ASP A 117 -1.70 2.61 -9.44
N TYR A 118 -0.45 3.04 -9.28
CA TYR A 118 -0.04 3.91 -8.18
C TYR A 118 1.21 4.73 -8.53
N GLY A 119 1.52 5.72 -7.68
CA GLY A 119 2.63 6.64 -7.89
C GLY A 119 2.20 7.93 -8.60
N GLY A 120 1.47 7.84 -9.71
CA GLY A 120 0.82 8.96 -10.38
C GLY A 120 1.75 10.11 -10.76
N ALA A 121 2.97 9.80 -11.23
CA ALA A 121 3.99 10.78 -11.55
C ALA A 121 3.70 11.50 -12.88
N ASN A 122 3.85 12.81 -12.90
CA ASN A 122 3.76 13.59 -14.14
C ASN A 122 5.15 13.88 -14.69
N VAL A 123 5.33 13.66 -15.99
CA VAL A 123 6.54 14.01 -16.72
C VAL A 123 6.78 15.52 -16.67
N ALA A 124 8.03 15.95 -16.68
CA ALA A 124 8.46 17.33 -16.57
C ALA A 124 8.10 18.02 -15.24
N LYS A 125 7.78 17.25 -14.21
CA LYS A 125 7.51 17.77 -12.85
C LYS A 125 8.31 16.97 -11.83
N THR A 126 8.90 17.68 -10.88
CA THR A 126 9.52 17.04 -9.71
C THR A 126 8.46 16.37 -8.84
N LEU A 127 8.75 15.16 -8.36
CA LEU A 127 7.91 14.52 -7.36
C LEU A 127 7.88 15.38 -6.09
N HIS A 128 6.69 15.59 -5.57
CA HIS A 128 6.45 16.33 -4.33
C HIS A 128 5.75 15.44 -3.30
N VAL A 129 5.66 15.90 -2.07
CA VAL A 129 5.06 15.15 -0.95
C VAL A 129 3.65 14.61 -1.22
N GLY A 130 2.89 15.23 -2.14
CA GLY A 130 1.59 14.72 -2.57
C GLY A 130 1.66 13.37 -3.32
N HIS A 131 2.82 12.99 -3.90
CA HIS A 131 3.01 11.69 -4.55
C HIS A 131 3.42 10.59 -3.54
N LEU A 132 3.88 10.98 -2.33
CA LEU A 132 4.34 10.03 -1.33
C LEU A 132 3.30 8.97 -0.99
N ARG A 133 2.08 9.40 -0.69
CA ARG A 133 1.03 8.49 -0.22
C ARG A 133 0.62 7.47 -1.26
N SER A 134 0.47 7.89 -2.53
CA SER A 134 0.19 6.96 -3.62
C SER A 134 1.28 5.90 -3.75
N ALA A 135 2.55 6.34 -3.79
CA ALA A 135 3.69 5.45 -3.91
C ALA A 135 3.84 4.49 -2.71
N ASN A 136 3.68 5.02 -1.50
CA ASN A 136 3.89 4.24 -0.28
C ASN A 136 2.76 3.24 -0.02
N ILE A 137 1.51 3.66 -0.13
CA ILE A 137 0.33 2.79 0.04
C ILE A 137 0.28 1.76 -1.09
N GLY A 138 0.52 2.16 -2.35
CA GLY A 138 0.51 1.28 -3.50
C GLY A 138 1.56 0.18 -3.40
N GLU A 139 2.81 0.54 -3.09
CA GLU A 139 3.89 -0.44 -2.87
C GLU A 139 3.58 -1.42 -1.74
N ALA A 140 3.08 -0.92 -0.60
CA ALA A 140 2.74 -1.78 0.53
C ALA A 140 1.55 -2.73 0.21
N LEU A 141 0.55 -2.26 -0.55
CA LEU A 141 -0.56 -3.11 -1.02
C LEU A 141 -0.08 -4.16 -2.03
N LYS A 142 0.84 -3.82 -2.94
CA LYS A 142 1.49 -4.75 -3.85
C LYS A 142 2.19 -5.86 -3.07
N ARG A 143 3.09 -5.50 -2.15
CA ARG A 143 3.84 -6.45 -1.32
C ARG A 143 2.94 -7.31 -0.43
N LEU A 144 1.87 -6.74 0.10
CA LEU A 144 0.85 -7.50 0.85
C LEU A 144 0.17 -8.54 -0.03
N ALA A 145 -0.23 -8.16 -1.24
CA ALA A 145 -0.84 -9.08 -2.19
C ALA A 145 0.11 -10.23 -2.57
N GLU A 146 1.38 -9.91 -2.84
CA GLU A 146 2.44 -10.89 -3.14
C GLU A 146 2.73 -11.81 -1.95
N ALA A 147 2.81 -11.27 -0.73
CA ALA A 147 3.01 -12.05 0.49
C ALA A 147 1.88 -13.07 0.72
N LEU A 148 0.66 -12.74 0.31
CA LEU A 148 -0.51 -13.62 0.33
C LEU A 148 -0.57 -14.55 -0.91
N GLY A 149 0.44 -14.52 -1.78
CA GLY A 149 0.58 -15.41 -2.94
C GLY A 149 -0.24 -15.02 -4.16
N ASN A 150 -0.75 -13.78 -4.24
CA ASN A 150 -1.36 -13.25 -5.45
C ASN A 150 -0.30 -12.89 -6.48
N LYS A 151 -0.68 -12.89 -7.76
CA LYS A 151 0.14 -12.35 -8.84
C LYS A 151 -0.15 -10.86 -8.97
N THR A 152 0.88 -10.01 -8.97
CA THR A 152 0.74 -8.58 -9.15
C THR A 152 1.35 -8.11 -10.46
N ILE A 153 0.83 -7.02 -11.00
CA ILE A 153 1.39 -6.24 -12.10
C ILE A 153 1.22 -4.78 -11.71
N SER A 154 2.32 -4.07 -11.53
CA SER A 154 2.31 -2.69 -11.08
C SER A 154 2.74 -1.71 -12.14
N ASP A 155 2.01 -0.61 -12.29
CA ASP A 155 2.29 0.47 -13.25
C ASP A 155 2.31 1.83 -12.55
N VAL A 156 3.31 2.64 -12.87
CA VAL A 156 3.40 4.03 -12.37
C VAL A 156 2.39 4.94 -13.07
N HIS A 157 1.92 4.58 -14.22
CA HIS A 157 1.04 5.33 -15.12
C HIS A 157 1.42 6.81 -15.25
N LEU A 158 2.47 7.08 -16.04
CA LEU A 158 3.01 8.43 -16.20
C LEU A 158 2.03 9.37 -16.87
N GLY A 159 1.83 10.55 -16.29
CA GLY A 159 1.18 11.67 -16.97
C GLY A 159 2.12 12.28 -18.02
N ASP A 160 2.25 11.65 -19.17
CA ASP A 160 3.22 11.96 -20.21
C ASP A 160 2.57 12.49 -21.49
N TRP A 161 1.29 12.82 -21.44
CA TRP A 161 0.52 13.27 -22.58
C TRP A 161 -0.38 14.47 -22.25
N GLY A 162 -0.57 15.39 -23.19
CA GLY A 162 -1.50 16.50 -23.02
C GLY A 162 -0.86 17.86 -22.72
N ARG A 163 -1.68 18.79 -22.22
CA ARG A 163 -1.34 20.21 -22.08
C ARG A 163 -0.05 20.53 -21.33
N PRO A 164 0.33 19.84 -20.24
CA PRO A 164 1.60 20.13 -19.56
C PRO A 164 2.80 20.04 -20.47
N LEU A 165 2.82 19.06 -21.38
CA LEU A 165 3.91 18.88 -22.34
C LEU A 165 3.90 19.95 -23.43
N GLY A 166 2.72 20.38 -23.88
CA GLY A 166 2.60 21.51 -24.79
C GLY A 166 3.17 22.80 -24.21
N LEU A 167 2.94 23.06 -22.92
CA LEU A 167 3.53 24.19 -22.20
C LEU A 167 5.07 24.12 -22.17
N VAL A 168 5.61 22.94 -21.85
CA VAL A 168 7.06 22.72 -21.80
C VAL A 168 7.69 22.92 -23.17
N ILE A 169 7.15 22.30 -24.20
CA ILE A 169 7.64 22.40 -25.59
C ILE A 169 7.56 23.86 -26.08
N LEU A 170 6.46 24.57 -25.80
CA LEU A 170 6.31 25.98 -26.16
C LEU A 170 7.36 26.85 -25.49
N GLU A 171 7.58 26.70 -24.16
CA GLU A 171 8.57 27.49 -23.46
C GLU A 171 10.00 27.19 -23.97
N PHE A 172 10.29 25.92 -24.27
CA PHE A 172 11.54 25.54 -24.92
C PHE A 172 11.72 26.23 -26.27
N SER A 173 10.69 26.23 -27.13
CA SER A 173 10.76 26.89 -28.44
C SER A 173 11.01 28.39 -28.35
N LYS A 174 10.49 29.05 -27.29
CA LYS A 174 10.73 30.49 -27.06
C LYS A 174 12.10 30.79 -26.51
N ARG A 175 12.68 29.88 -25.70
CA ARG A 175 14.03 30.05 -25.14
C ARG A 175 15.14 29.66 -26.10
N GLN A 176 14.92 28.64 -26.92
CA GLN A 176 15.91 28.06 -27.82
C GLN A 176 15.31 27.79 -29.22
N PRO A 177 14.89 28.85 -29.95
CA PRO A 177 14.16 28.73 -31.21
C PRO A 177 14.98 28.06 -32.33
N ASP A 178 16.32 28.10 -32.23
CA ASP A 178 17.22 27.56 -33.25
C ASP A 178 17.44 26.05 -33.16
N LEU A 179 16.81 25.36 -32.18
CA LEU A 179 16.90 23.92 -32.07
C LEU A 179 16.16 23.24 -33.22
N CYS A 180 16.74 22.19 -33.77
CA CYS A 180 16.21 21.42 -34.90
C CYS A 180 14.81 20.85 -34.68
N TYR A 181 14.34 20.77 -33.44
CA TYR A 181 12.98 20.30 -33.09
C TYR A 181 11.88 21.28 -33.50
N PHE A 182 12.21 22.54 -33.73
CA PHE A 182 11.28 23.63 -34.02
C PHE A 182 11.30 24.05 -35.50
N ASP A 183 12.19 23.48 -36.30
CA ASP A 183 12.26 23.68 -37.75
C ASP A 183 11.39 22.64 -38.45
N ASP A 184 10.25 23.09 -39.01
CA ASP A 184 9.31 22.24 -39.75
C ASP A 184 9.93 21.60 -41.01
N ASN A 185 11.06 22.16 -41.50
CA ASN A 185 11.77 21.68 -42.69
C ASN A 185 12.98 20.80 -42.36
N TYR A 186 13.22 20.51 -41.08
CA TYR A 186 14.38 19.72 -40.68
C TYR A 186 14.28 18.27 -41.17
N THR A 187 15.25 17.84 -41.95
CA THR A 187 15.36 16.49 -42.51
C THR A 187 16.56 15.70 -42.01
N GLY A 188 17.34 16.31 -41.10
CA GLY A 188 18.50 15.67 -40.50
C GLY A 188 18.16 14.63 -39.43
N VAL A 189 19.20 14.06 -38.82
CA VAL A 189 19.08 13.14 -37.69
C VAL A 189 19.00 13.97 -36.42
N TYR A 190 17.98 13.73 -35.59
CA TYR A 190 17.87 14.39 -34.30
C TYR A 190 18.94 13.88 -33.33
N PRO A 191 19.43 14.72 -32.40
CA PRO A 191 20.50 14.35 -31.47
C PRO A 191 20.12 13.17 -30.57
N ASP A 192 21.01 12.16 -30.49
CA ASP A 192 20.85 11.03 -29.55
C ASP A 192 21.05 11.46 -28.09
N LYS A 193 21.98 12.43 -27.88
CA LYS A 193 22.21 13.01 -26.56
C LYS A 193 21.10 14.00 -26.25
N SER A 194 20.47 13.84 -25.08
CA SER A 194 19.42 14.76 -24.64
C SER A 194 19.94 16.21 -24.62
N THR A 195 19.19 17.10 -25.26
CA THR A 195 19.37 18.56 -25.17
C THR A 195 18.60 19.14 -23.97
N VAL A 196 17.81 18.31 -23.27
CA VAL A 196 17.02 18.67 -22.10
C VAL A 196 17.67 18.06 -20.88
N THR A 197 17.78 18.82 -19.81
CA THR A 197 18.21 18.36 -18.49
C THR A 197 17.05 18.40 -17.51
N ASN A 198 17.22 17.78 -16.35
CA ASN A 198 16.21 17.82 -15.29
C ASN A 198 16.08 19.24 -14.71
N GLU A 199 17.21 19.95 -14.61
CA GLU A 199 17.28 21.33 -14.19
C GLU A 199 16.46 22.25 -15.12
N ASP A 200 16.56 22.05 -16.44
CA ASP A 200 15.76 22.78 -17.41
C ASP A 200 14.26 22.54 -17.15
N LEU A 201 13.84 21.30 -16.96
CA LEU A 201 12.44 20.95 -16.74
C LEU A 201 11.88 21.53 -15.43
N MET A 202 12.69 21.56 -14.37
CA MET A 202 12.33 22.16 -13.08
C MET A 202 12.09 23.67 -13.17
N GLU A 203 12.72 24.37 -14.09
CA GLU A 203 12.54 25.81 -14.32
C GLU A 203 11.46 26.10 -15.36
N ILE A 204 11.45 25.36 -16.46
CA ILE A 204 10.59 25.60 -17.63
C ILE A 204 9.12 25.38 -17.31
N TYR A 205 8.78 24.27 -16.67
CA TYR A 205 7.38 23.95 -16.40
C TYR A 205 6.67 24.96 -15.48
N PRO A 206 7.25 25.34 -14.31
CA PRO A 206 6.65 26.37 -13.46
C PRO A 206 6.49 27.72 -14.18
N THR A 207 7.53 28.14 -14.92
CA THR A 207 7.51 29.38 -15.69
C THR A 207 6.41 29.39 -16.74
N ALA A 208 6.31 28.33 -17.55
CA ALA A 208 5.28 28.18 -18.57
C ALA A 208 3.87 28.11 -17.96
N SER A 209 3.73 27.46 -16.79
CA SER A 209 2.46 27.35 -16.08
C SER A 209 1.97 28.69 -15.52
N ILE A 210 2.89 29.57 -15.08
CA ILE A 210 2.56 30.93 -14.62
C ILE A 210 2.13 31.77 -15.82
N LYS A 211 2.93 31.80 -16.89
CA LYS A 211 2.62 32.53 -18.13
C LYS A 211 1.25 32.15 -18.69
N ALA A 212 0.92 30.86 -18.71
CA ALA A 212 -0.38 30.38 -19.21
C ALA A 212 -1.57 30.76 -18.34
N LYS A 213 -1.36 31.15 -17.09
CA LYS A 213 -2.42 31.68 -16.20
C LYS A 213 -2.63 33.19 -16.38
N GLU A 214 -1.58 33.90 -16.76
CA GLU A 214 -1.56 35.35 -16.86
C GLU A 214 -1.83 35.82 -18.30
N ASP A 215 -1.54 34.99 -19.32
CA ASP A 215 -1.69 35.32 -20.74
C ASP A 215 -2.48 34.22 -21.48
N GLU A 216 -3.67 34.58 -21.93
CA GLU A 216 -4.56 33.69 -22.72
C GLU A 216 -3.99 33.35 -24.10
N ASN A 217 -3.24 34.26 -24.72
CA ASN A 217 -2.57 33.98 -26.00
C ASN A 217 -1.50 32.92 -25.84
N TYR A 218 -0.71 33.00 -24.76
CA TYR A 218 0.28 31.99 -24.44
C TYR A 218 -0.37 30.61 -24.18
N LEU A 219 -1.51 30.59 -23.51
CA LEU A 219 -2.28 29.37 -23.28
C LEU A 219 -2.78 28.76 -24.60
N GLU A 220 -3.26 29.60 -25.53
CA GLU A 220 -3.72 29.14 -26.83
C GLU A 220 -2.57 28.59 -27.70
N GLU A 221 -1.41 29.27 -27.70
CA GLU A 221 -0.20 28.75 -28.35
C GLU A 221 0.17 27.37 -27.80
N ALA A 222 0.10 27.18 -26.46
CA ALA A 222 0.38 25.88 -25.85
C ALA A 222 -0.63 24.78 -26.25
N ARG A 223 -1.90 25.15 -26.47
CA ARG A 223 -2.92 24.23 -27.01
C ARG A 223 -2.58 23.79 -28.43
N ILE A 224 -2.15 24.75 -29.26
CA ILE A 224 -1.72 24.47 -30.66
C ILE A 224 -0.50 23.52 -30.66
N VAL A 225 0.50 23.80 -29.81
CA VAL A 225 1.68 22.94 -29.66
C VAL A 225 1.28 21.54 -29.20
N THR A 226 0.38 21.43 -28.20
CA THR A 226 -0.14 20.15 -27.73
C THR A 226 -0.80 19.37 -28.86
N LYS A 227 -1.64 20.05 -29.67
CA LYS A 227 -2.31 19.44 -30.82
C LYS A 227 -1.32 18.94 -31.86
N LYS A 228 -0.33 19.76 -32.26
CA LYS A 228 0.75 19.36 -33.17
C LYS A 228 1.53 18.14 -32.68
N LEU A 229 1.87 18.09 -31.37
CA LEU A 229 2.49 16.93 -30.75
C LEU A 229 1.62 15.67 -30.95
N GLN A 230 0.33 15.77 -30.63
CA GLN A 230 -0.63 14.66 -30.73
C GLN A 230 -0.90 14.22 -32.17
N GLU A 231 -0.81 15.12 -33.13
CA GLU A 231 -0.93 14.86 -34.59
C GLU A 231 0.37 14.30 -35.19
N GLY A 232 1.43 14.13 -34.41
CA GLY A 232 2.66 13.46 -34.85
C GLY A 232 3.74 14.37 -35.41
N HIS A 233 3.77 15.66 -35.07
CA HIS A 233 4.85 16.57 -35.47
C HIS A 233 6.22 16.01 -35.11
N LYS A 234 7.10 15.75 -36.08
CA LYS A 234 8.34 15.00 -35.90
C LYS A 234 9.24 15.59 -34.83
N GLY A 235 9.57 16.90 -34.93
CA GLY A 235 10.46 17.56 -33.97
C GLY A 235 9.93 17.55 -32.53
N TYR A 236 8.62 17.85 -32.39
CA TYR A 236 7.98 17.82 -31.05
C TYR A 236 7.97 16.42 -30.45
N ASN A 237 7.74 15.38 -31.25
CA ASN A 237 7.78 14.00 -30.77
C ASN A 237 9.19 13.56 -30.35
N GLU A 238 10.24 13.98 -31.06
CA GLU A 238 11.62 13.68 -30.67
C GLU A 238 12.01 14.41 -29.38
N LEU A 239 11.64 15.68 -29.23
CA LEU A 239 11.85 16.43 -28.01
C LEU A 239 11.06 15.82 -26.84
N TRP A 240 9.81 15.43 -27.05
CA TRP A 240 8.95 14.72 -26.09
C TRP A 240 9.59 13.42 -25.59
N LYS A 241 10.17 12.61 -26.47
CA LYS A 241 10.89 11.38 -26.06
C LYS A 241 12.06 11.69 -25.12
N GLN A 242 12.79 12.76 -25.38
CA GLN A 242 13.89 13.19 -24.50
C GLN A 242 13.37 13.67 -23.14
N ILE A 243 12.31 14.44 -23.13
CA ILE A 243 11.65 14.91 -21.90
C ILE A 243 11.21 13.71 -21.04
N ILE A 244 10.54 12.71 -21.65
CA ILE A 244 10.12 11.49 -20.95
C ILE A 244 11.32 10.76 -20.39
N LYS A 245 12.37 10.55 -21.18
CA LYS A 245 13.55 9.81 -20.74
C LYS A 245 14.18 10.46 -19.51
N VAL A 246 14.46 11.77 -19.56
CA VAL A 246 15.08 12.51 -18.46
C VAL A 246 14.18 12.50 -17.21
N SER A 247 12.88 12.76 -17.38
CA SER A 247 11.93 12.77 -16.26
C SER A 247 11.78 11.38 -15.62
N SER A 248 11.66 10.33 -16.44
CA SER A 248 11.51 8.96 -15.93
C SER A 248 12.74 8.50 -15.16
N GLU A 249 13.95 8.88 -15.58
CA GLU A 249 15.18 8.57 -14.85
C GLU A 249 15.21 9.25 -13.48
N ASP A 250 14.77 10.49 -13.35
CA ASP A 250 14.71 11.23 -12.08
C ASP A 250 13.62 10.65 -11.14
N ILE A 251 12.42 10.37 -11.70
CA ILE A 251 11.32 9.73 -10.98
C ILE A 251 11.77 8.36 -10.45
N LYS A 252 12.45 7.55 -11.26
CA LYS A 252 13.00 6.25 -10.86
C LYS A 252 13.97 6.37 -9.69
N LYS A 253 14.90 7.33 -9.74
CA LYS A 253 15.84 7.56 -8.63
C LYS A 253 15.12 7.87 -7.33
N THR A 254 14.10 8.71 -7.37
CA THR A 254 13.33 9.09 -6.18
C THR A 254 12.52 7.91 -5.63
N TYR A 255 11.85 7.13 -6.49
CA TYR A 255 11.11 5.95 -6.04
C TYR A 255 12.03 4.83 -5.54
N THR A 256 13.22 4.67 -6.15
CA THR A 256 14.23 3.74 -5.63
C THR A 256 14.67 4.12 -4.21
N LYS A 257 14.91 5.41 -3.94
CA LYS A 257 15.19 5.88 -2.56
C LYS A 257 14.09 5.52 -1.57
N LEU A 258 12.83 5.54 -2.02
CA LEU A 258 11.66 5.16 -1.22
C LEU A 258 11.45 3.65 -1.14
N ASN A 259 12.30 2.81 -1.74
CA ASN A 259 12.05 1.38 -1.88
C ASN A 259 10.66 1.09 -2.46
N THR A 260 10.31 1.81 -3.53
CA THR A 260 9.08 1.66 -4.31
C THR A 260 9.43 1.20 -5.71
N THR A 261 8.76 0.16 -6.20
CA THR A 261 9.09 -0.53 -7.45
C THR A 261 7.88 -0.68 -8.36
N PHE A 262 8.11 -0.67 -9.67
CA PHE A 262 7.07 -0.87 -10.66
C PHE A 262 7.52 -1.88 -11.72
N ASP A 263 6.59 -2.74 -12.16
CA ASP A 263 6.83 -3.68 -13.25
C ASP A 263 6.75 -2.97 -14.59
N LEU A 264 5.87 -1.97 -14.69
CA LEU A 264 5.61 -1.20 -15.90
C LEU A 264 5.86 0.28 -15.67
N TRP A 265 6.30 0.94 -16.74
CA TRP A 265 6.50 2.39 -16.85
C TRP A 265 5.77 2.90 -18.08
N GLU A 266 4.48 2.50 -18.18
CA GLU A 266 3.59 2.95 -19.24
C GLU A 266 3.02 4.34 -18.88
N GLY A 267 2.49 5.06 -19.87
CA GLY A 267 1.91 6.38 -19.67
C GLY A 267 0.57 6.56 -20.37
N GLU A 268 -0.01 7.73 -20.20
CA GLU A 268 -1.23 8.14 -20.92
C GLU A 268 -1.05 8.00 -22.45
N SER A 269 0.16 8.27 -22.96
CA SER A 269 0.49 8.16 -24.40
C SER A 269 0.36 6.74 -24.94
N ASP A 270 0.63 5.73 -24.11
CA ASP A 270 0.51 4.33 -24.50
C ASP A 270 -0.96 3.91 -24.57
N CYS A 271 -1.76 4.34 -23.62
CA CYS A 271 -3.20 4.09 -23.60
C CYS A 271 -3.93 4.86 -24.69
N TYR A 272 -3.46 6.04 -25.05
CA TYR A 272 -4.04 6.87 -26.13
C TYR A 272 -4.11 6.13 -27.46
N LYS A 273 -3.15 5.27 -27.76
CA LYS A 273 -3.12 4.43 -28.97
C LYS A 273 -4.27 3.43 -29.06
N SER A 274 -4.86 3.05 -27.93
CA SER A 274 -5.98 2.10 -27.85
C SER A 274 -7.36 2.78 -28.00
N ILE A 275 -7.43 4.11 -27.96
CA ILE A 275 -8.69 4.87 -28.03
C ILE A 275 -9.47 4.57 -29.32
N PRO A 276 -8.88 4.58 -30.56
CA PRO A 276 -9.64 4.32 -31.78
C PRO A 276 -10.34 2.95 -31.76
N GLU A 277 -9.62 1.88 -31.39
CA GLU A 277 -10.17 0.53 -31.26
C GLU A 277 -11.28 0.46 -30.21
N MET A 278 -11.07 1.08 -29.05
CA MET A 278 -12.07 1.14 -28.00
C MET A 278 -13.34 1.88 -28.44
N LEU A 279 -13.20 3.01 -29.14
CA LEU A 279 -14.34 3.78 -29.65
C LEU A 279 -15.13 3.00 -30.70
N GLU A 280 -14.45 2.30 -31.62
CA GLU A 280 -15.09 1.43 -32.59
C GLU A 280 -15.92 0.35 -31.87
N TYR A 281 -15.35 -0.31 -30.85
CA TYR A 281 -16.07 -1.28 -30.05
C TYR A 281 -17.29 -0.66 -29.34
N ILE A 282 -17.13 0.48 -28.64
CA ILE A 282 -18.23 1.15 -27.93
C ILE A 282 -19.36 1.55 -28.88
N ASN A 283 -19.05 1.99 -30.10
CA ASN A 283 -20.06 2.36 -31.09
C ASN A 283 -20.96 1.18 -31.48
N THR A 284 -20.48 -0.07 -31.43
CA THR A 284 -21.32 -1.25 -31.70
C THR A 284 -22.40 -1.48 -30.66
N LEU A 285 -22.25 -0.90 -29.45
CA LEU A 285 -23.16 -1.12 -28.31
C LEU A 285 -24.39 -0.20 -28.35
N ASN A 286 -24.38 0.86 -29.15
CA ASN A 286 -25.46 1.87 -29.28
C ASN A 286 -25.89 2.49 -27.92
N ILE A 287 -24.96 2.71 -26.99
CA ILE A 287 -25.19 3.29 -25.65
C ILE A 287 -24.77 4.76 -25.52
N THR A 288 -24.22 5.32 -26.58
CA THR A 288 -23.73 6.71 -26.59
C THR A 288 -24.85 7.68 -26.96
N LYS A 289 -24.76 8.91 -26.43
CA LYS A 289 -25.68 10.02 -26.71
C LYS A 289 -24.89 11.28 -27.08
N LYS A 290 -25.48 12.14 -27.91
CA LYS A 290 -24.95 13.48 -28.16
C LYS A 290 -25.50 14.46 -27.12
N SER A 291 -24.63 15.23 -26.46
CA SER A 291 -24.97 16.25 -25.48
C SER A 291 -24.08 17.48 -25.70
N GLU A 292 -24.65 18.62 -26.03
CA GLU A 292 -23.92 19.91 -26.26
C GLU A 292 -22.70 19.78 -27.21
N GLY A 293 -22.84 18.97 -28.26
CA GLY A 293 -21.78 18.71 -29.22
C GLY A 293 -20.76 17.62 -28.79
N ALA A 294 -20.80 17.17 -27.56
CA ALA A 294 -19.99 16.08 -27.03
C ALA A 294 -20.68 14.71 -27.24
N VAL A 295 -19.90 13.61 -27.21
CA VAL A 295 -20.41 12.23 -27.15
C VAL A 295 -20.26 11.75 -25.70
N VAL A 296 -21.36 11.30 -25.10
CA VAL A 296 -21.40 10.90 -23.69
C VAL A 296 -22.06 9.54 -23.50
N ILE A 297 -21.77 8.89 -22.37
CA ILE A 297 -22.45 7.71 -21.87
C ILE A 297 -23.16 8.10 -20.56
N ASP A 298 -24.44 7.78 -20.46
CA ASP A 298 -25.20 7.98 -19.23
C ASP A 298 -24.84 6.88 -18.22
N VAL A 299 -24.21 7.29 -17.11
CA VAL A 299 -23.73 6.36 -16.07
C VAL A 299 -24.57 6.41 -14.79
N LYS A 300 -25.64 7.22 -14.79
CA LYS A 300 -26.55 7.36 -13.65
C LYS A 300 -27.29 6.04 -13.39
N LYS A 301 -27.46 5.66 -12.13
CA LYS A 301 -28.29 4.56 -11.64
C LYS A 301 -29.55 5.11 -10.99
N GLU A 302 -30.60 4.30 -10.91
CA GLU A 302 -31.88 4.68 -10.30
C GLU A 302 -31.77 4.91 -8.79
N ASP A 303 -30.85 4.24 -8.12
CA ASP A 303 -30.61 4.27 -6.68
C ASP A 303 -29.49 5.25 -6.25
N ASP A 304 -29.02 6.11 -7.16
CA ASP A 304 -28.00 7.10 -6.82
C ASP A 304 -28.54 8.18 -5.88
N GLU A 305 -27.86 8.37 -4.73
CA GLU A 305 -28.15 9.42 -3.76
C GLU A 305 -27.58 10.78 -4.18
N ILE A 306 -26.60 10.81 -5.09
CA ILE A 306 -25.95 12.01 -5.62
C ILE A 306 -26.12 12.06 -7.14
N GLU A 307 -26.01 13.25 -7.71
CA GLU A 307 -26.04 13.43 -9.15
C GLU A 307 -24.68 13.08 -9.76
N TYR A 308 -24.67 12.10 -10.67
CA TYR A 308 -23.48 11.73 -11.44
C TYR A 308 -23.51 12.41 -12.81
N PRO A 309 -22.45 13.16 -13.18
CA PRO A 309 -22.33 13.70 -14.53
C PRO A 309 -22.20 12.55 -15.55
N PRO A 310 -22.72 12.74 -16.77
CA PRO A 310 -22.49 11.77 -17.83
C PRO A 310 -20.98 11.56 -18.08
N PHE A 311 -20.59 10.33 -18.40
CA PHE A 311 -19.22 10.02 -18.80
C PHE A 311 -18.94 10.67 -20.18
N MET A 312 -17.98 11.57 -20.23
CA MET A 312 -17.61 12.28 -21.46
C MET A 312 -16.64 11.44 -22.28
N LEU A 313 -17.13 10.81 -23.34
CA LEU A 313 -16.34 9.96 -24.21
C LEU A 313 -15.55 10.79 -25.26
N ILE A 314 -16.18 11.79 -25.87
CA ILE A 314 -15.54 12.71 -26.84
C ILE A 314 -16.03 14.12 -26.56
N LYS A 315 -15.10 15.06 -26.44
CA LYS A 315 -15.39 16.48 -26.26
C LYS A 315 -16.05 17.07 -27.52
N SER A 316 -16.70 18.22 -27.36
CA SER A 316 -17.33 18.96 -28.47
C SER A 316 -16.34 19.35 -29.59
N ASN A 317 -15.05 19.48 -29.29
CA ASN A 317 -13.99 19.75 -30.27
C ASN A 317 -13.41 18.47 -30.93
N GLY A 318 -14.00 17.30 -30.69
CA GLY A 318 -13.59 16.01 -31.25
C GLY A 318 -12.43 15.31 -30.48
N GLY A 319 -11.87 15.91 -29.46
CA GLY A 319 -10.76 15.34 -28.68
C GLY A 319 -11.24 14.40 -27.58
N ALA A 320 -10.39 13.43 -27.21
CA ALA A 320 -10.60 12.57 -26.05
C ALA A 320 -10.60 13.39 -24.74
N SER A 321 -11.39 12.93 -23.77
CA SER A 321 -11.38 13.47 -22.40
C SER A 321 -10.38 12.71 -21.53
N TYR A 322 -10.10 13.17 -20.31
CA TYR A 322 -9.36 12.39 -19.30
C TYR A 322 -10.08 11.08 -18.96
N GLN A 323 -11.40 11.12 -18.84
CA GLN A 323 -12.20 9.92 -18.61
C GLN A 323 -12.02 8.89 -19.71
N THR A 324 -11.90 9.33 -20.98
CA THR A 324 -11.67 8.46 -22.14
C THR A 324 -10.30 7.79 -22.07
N THR A 325 -9.27 8.53 -21.66
CA THR A 325 -7.91 7.99 -21.51
C THR A 325 -7.88 6.93 -20.41
N ASP A 326 -8.54 7.18 -19.28
CA ASP A 326 -8.62 6.20 -18.19
C ASP A 326 -9.43 4.96 -18.58
N LEU A 327 -10.52 5.12 -19.34
CA LEU A 327 -11.27 3.98 -19.87
C LEU A 327 -10.43 3.18 -20.87
N ALA A 328 -9.61 3.84 -21.69
CA ALA A 328 -8.70 3.20 -22.61
C ALA A 328 -7.58 2.45 -21.89
N ALA A 329 -7.12 2.98 -20.73
CA ALA A 329 -6.18 2.27 -19.87
C ALA A 329 -6.80 0.97 -19.32
N ILE A 330 -8.06 1.00 -18.86
CA ILE A 330 -8.78 -0.21 -18.43
C ILE A 330 -8.91 -1.19 -19.61
N PHE A 331 -9.31 -0.72 -20.77
CA PHE A 331 -9.45 -1.54 -21.98
C PHE A 331 -8.14 -2.25 -22.35
N GLN A 332 -7.03 -1.53 -22.35
CA GLN A 332 -5.70 -2.07 -22.65
C GLN A 332 -5.26 -3.10 -21.58
N ARG A 333 -5.44 -2.77 -20.30
CA ARG A 333 -5.04 -3.62 -19.17
C ARG A 333 -5.82 -4.94 -19.16
N VAL A 334 -7.13 -4.89 -19.37
CA VAL A 334 -7.98 -6.09 -19.46
C VAL A 334 -7.55 -6.95 -20.65
N LYS A 335 -7.36 -6.35 -21.83
CA LYS A 335 -6.98 -7.07 -23.04
C LYS A 335 -5.60 -7.72 -22.95
N LYS A 336 -4.62 -7.02 -22.35
CA LYS A 336 -3.21 -7.44 -22.32
C LYS A 336 -2.88 -8.37 -21.15
N TYR A 337 -3.47 -8.14 -19.99
CA TYR A 337 -3.06 -8.81 -18.75
C TYR A 337 -4.13 -9.72 -18.14
N ASN A 338 -5.39 -9.57 -18.57
CA ASN A 338 -6.54 -10.33 -18.04
C ASN A 338 -6.55 -10.42 -16.50
N PRO A 339 -6.55 -9.29 -15.78
CA PRO A 339 -6.53 -9.29 -14.33
C PRO A 339 -7.89 -9.65 -13.74
N ASP A 340 -7.89 -10.23 -12.53
CA ASP A 340 -9.12 -10.41 -11.75
C ASP A 340 -9.56 -9.10 -11.08
N GLU A 341 -8.58 -8.27 -10.67
CA GLU A 341 -8.82 -6.97 -10.05
C GLU A 341 -7.89 -5.91 -10.64
N ILE A 342 -8.35 -4.64 -10.71
CA ILE A 342 -7.51 -3.47 -10.98
C ILE A 342 -7.69 -2.50 -9.82
N TRP A 343 -6.59 -2.17 -9.13
CA TRP A 343 -6.58 -1.24 -8.00
C TRP A 343 -5.95 0.09 -8.40
N TYR A 344 -6.70 1.17 -8.19
CA TYR A 344 -6.23 2.55 -8.39
C TYR A 344 -5.95 3.19 -7.05
N VAL A 345 -4.68 3.50 -6.77
CA VAL A 345 -4.26 4.12 -5.51
C VAL A 345 -4.04 5.61 -5.73
N ALA A 346 -5.08 6.40 -5.51
CA ALA A 346 -5.10 7.82 -5.83
C ALA A 346 -5.74 8.67 -4.71
N ASP A 347 -5.61 9.99 -4.82
CA ASP A 347 -6.16 10.95 -3.86
C ASP A 347 -7.70 10.86 -3.81
N ASN A 348 -8.29 10.91 -2.62
CA ASN A 348 -9.74 10.84 -2.42
C ASN A 348 -10.54 11.87 -3.23
N ARG A 349 -9.93 13.00 -3.61
CA ARG A 349 -10.55 14.01 -4.47
C ARG A 349 -10.90 13.49 -5.86
N GLN A 350 -10.31 12.37 -6.28
CA GLN A 350 -10.58 11.71 -7.57
C GLN A 350 -11.67 10.64 -7.50
N ALA A 351 -12.29 10.43 -6.33
CA ALA A 351 -13.26 9.33 -6.13
C ALA A 351 -14.43 9.38 -7.12
N LEU A 352 -15.04 10.57 -7.31
CA LEU A 352 -16.15 10.74 -8.25
C LEU A 352 -15.74 10.45 -9.71
N HIS A 353 -14.54 10.87 -10.08
CA HIS A 353 -13.98 10.60 -11.39
C HIS A 353 -13.83 9.10 -11.65
N PHE A 354 -13.15 8.37 -10.75
CA PHE A 354 -12.97 6.92 -10.89
C PHE A 354 -14.29 6.15 -10.85
N GLU A 355 -15.23 6.54 -9.97
CA GLU A 355 -16.56 5.93 -9.95
C GLU A 355 -17.25 6.08 -11.32
N THR A 356 -17.19 7.27 -11.94
CA THR A 356 -17.75 7.51 -13.26
C THR A 356 -17.10 6.64 -14.33
N VAL A 357 -15.76 6.51 -14.31
CA VAL A 357 -14.99 5.65 -15.23
C VAL A 357 -15.34 4.17 -15.03
N PHE A 358 -15.43 3.70 -13.79
CA PHE A 358 -15.76 2.30 -13.47
C PHE A 358 -17.17 1.93 -13.92
N ARG A 359 -18.15 2.83 -13.74
CA ARG A 359 -19.51 2.64 -14.25
C ARG A 359 -19.51 2.53 -15.79
N ALA A 360 -18.78 3.42 -16.47
CA ALA A 360 -18.63 3.35 -17.91
C ALA A 360 -17.97 2.04 -18.36
N ALA A 361 -16.92 1.57 -17.68
CA ALA A 361 -16.26 0.30 -17.99
C ALA A 361 -17.21 -0.91 -17.86
N LYS A 362 -18.10 -0.90 -16.85
CA LYS A 362 -19.13 -1.96 -16.69
C LYS A 362 -20.22 -1.87 -17.75
N LEU A 363 -20.75 -0.67 -18.01
CA LEU A 363 -21.80 -0.45 -19.02
C LEU A 363 -21.34 -0.80 -20.43
N THR A 364 -20.11 -0.47 -20.77
CA THR A 364 -19.48 -0.80 -22.06
C THR A 364 -19.00 -2.25 -22.13
N LYS A 365 -19.11 -3.04 -21.06
CA LYS A 365 -18.58 -4.41 -20.97
C LYS A 365 -17.08 -4.53 -21.30
N ILE A 366 -16.32 -3.45 -21.13
CA ILE A 366 -14.86 -3.44 -21.24
C ILE A 366 -14.23 -4.27 -20.11
N ALA A 367 -14.79 -4.19 -18.90
CA ALA A 367 -14.33 -4.94 -17.75
C ALA A 367 -15.53 -5.62 -17.01
N PRO A 368 -16.25 -6.55 -17.66
CA PRO A 368 -17.49 -7.13 -17.09
C PRO A 368 -17.19 -7.91 -15.82
N ASP A 369 -16.16 -8.73 -15.81
CA ASP A 369 -15.82 -9.67 -14.74
C ASP A 369 -14.63 -9.19 -13.88
N VAL A 370 -14.01 -8.08 -14.22
CA VAL A 370 -12.87 -7.51 -13.48
C VAL A 370 -13.38 -6.64 -12.34
N GLU A 371 -12.91 -6.85 -11.12
CA GLU A 371 -13.20 -5.97 -9.99
C GLU A 371 -12.35 -4.68 -10.09
N LEU A 372 -13.01 -3.53 -10.23
CA LEU A 372 -12.35 -2.22 -10.27
C LEU A 372 -12.42 -1.59 -8.88
N VAL A 373 -11.26 -1.32 -8.28
CA VAL A 373 -11.15 -0.87 -6.90
C VAL A 373 -10.49 0.50 -6.83
N PHE A 374 -11.16 1.46 -6.22
CA PHE A 374 -10.57 2.76 -5.89
C PHE A 374 -10.05 2.73 -4.44
N ALA A 375 -8.74 2.65 -4.28
CA ALA A 375 -8.07 2.73 -2.99
C ALA A 375 -7.67 4.19 -2.69
N GLY A 376 -8.68 5.04 -2.49
CA GLY A 376 -8.49 6.46 -2.24
C GLY A 376 -7.79 6.75 -0.91
N PHE A 377 -6.99 7.81 -0.85
CA PHE A 377 -6.26 8.22 0.35
C PHE A 377 -6.42 9.71 0.66
N GLY A 378 -6.31 10.06 1.95
CA GLY A 378 -6.30 11.43 2.45
C GLY A 378 -4.97 12.15 2.26
N THR A 379 -4.83 13.36 2.80
CA THR A 379 -3.66 14.23 2.64
C THR A 379 -2.64 14.07 3.77
N MET A 380 -1.36 14.30 3.45
CA MET A 380 -0.29 14.52 4.42
C MET A 380 -0.13 16.02 4.64
N ASN A 381 -0.28 16.47 5.87
CA ASN A 381 -0.27 17.87 6.25
C ASN A 381 0.96 18.22 7.12
N GLY A 382 1.31 19.49 7.14
CA GLY A 382 2.26 20.06 8.09
C GLY A 382 1.61 20.33 9.46
N SER A 383 2.39 20.84 10.39
CA SER A 383 1.93 21.19 11.75
C SER A 383 0.84 22.27 11.79
N ASP A 384 0.70 23.04 10.72
CA ASP A 384 -0.35 24.05 10.53
C ASP A 384 -1.68 23.44 9.98
N GLY A 385 -1.75 22.13 9.81
CA GLY A 385 -2.91 21.42 9.26
C GLY A 385 -3.13 21.61 7.76
N LYS A 386 -2.20 22.28 7.06
CA LYS A 386 -2.24 22.48 5.61
C LYS A 386 -1.28 21.51 4.90
N PRO A 387 -1.46 21.26 3.59
CA PRO A 387 -0.54 20.44 2.83
C PRO A 387 0.92 20.87 3.07
N PHE A 388 1.81 19.89 3.27
CA PHE A 388 3.19 20.12 3.68
C PHE A 388 3.92 21.04 2.68
N LYS A 389 4.48 22.16 3.16
CA LYS A 389 5.09 23.20 2.34
C LYS A 389 6.54 23.47 2.75
N THR A 390 7.32 24.02 1.84
CA THR A 390 8.61 24.60 2.14
C THR A 390 8.48 25.86 3.00
N ARG A 391 9.55 26.32 3.65
CA ARG A 391 9.56 27.57 4.42
C ARG A 391 9.14 28.78 3.58
N ASP A 392 9.42 28.75 2.28
CA ASP A 392 9.11 29.81 1.32
C ASP A 392 7.69 29.66 0.70
N GLY A 393 6.86 28.75 1.22
CA GLY A 393 5.45 28.60 0.85
C GLY A 393 5.17 27.70 -0.37
N GLY A 394 6.21 27.13 -1.04
CA GLY A 394 6.07 26.16 -2.13
C GLY A 394 5.75 24.75 -1.64
N VAL A 395 5.27 23.89 -2.54
CA VAL A 395 5.10 22.46 -2.23
C VAL A 395 6.47 21.81 -2.09
N MET A 396 6.72 21.11 -0.97
CA MET A 396 8.02 20.46 -0.73
C MET A 396 8.26 19.31 -1.71
N SER A 397 9.45 19.24 -2.31
CA SER A 397 9.84 18.09 -3.11
C SER A 397 10.00 16.84 -2.23
N LEU A 398 9.73 15.68 -2.81
CA LEU A 398 9.83 14.42 -2.08
C LEU A 398 11.28 14.11 -1.68
N ASN A 399 12.25 14.44 -2.54
CA ASN A 399 13.67 14.31 -2.21
C ASN A 399 14.05 15.18 -1.00
N ASN A 400 13.59 16.43 -0.96
CA ASN A 400 13.88 17.32 0.18
C ASN A 400 13.30 16.79 1.49
N LEU A 401 12.09 16.21 1.46
CA LEU A 401 11.51 15.55 2.65
C LEU A 401 12.39 14.39 3.11
N ILE A 402 12.78 13.51 2.19
CA ILE A 402 13.65 12.36 2.50
C ILE A 402 14.97 12.82 3.11
N ASP A 403 15.62 13.82 2.51
CA ASP A 403 16.90 14.35 2.98
C ASP A 403 16.77 15.01 4.37
N LEU A 404 15.68 15.73 4.65
CA LEU A 404 15.41 16.31 5.98
C LEU A 404 15.25 15.24 7.05
N VAL A 405 14.47 14.18 6.74
CA VAL A 405 14.27 13.07 7.69
C VAL A 405 15.57 12.29 7.88
N LYS A 406 16.39 12.14 6.83
CA LYS A 406 17.70 11.48 6.90
C LYS A 406 18.66 12.22 7.82
N VAL A 407 18.77 13.54 7.68
CA VAL A 407 19.60 14.39 8.56
C VAL A 407 19.17 14.27 10.03
N GLU A 408 17.85 14.21 10.30
CA GLU A 408 17.35 14.04 11.66
C GLU A 408 17.63 12.64 12.21
N SER A 409 17.47 11.62 11.37
CA SER A 409 17.74 10.22 11.72
C SER A 409 19.24 9.98 12.02
N GLU A 410 20.12 10.59 11.24
CA GLU A 410 21.58 10.46 11.41
C GLU A 410 22.07 10.92 12.77
N LYS A 411 21.46 11.95 13.35
CA LYS A 411 21.79 12.46 14.70
C LYS A 411 21.54 11.42 15.79
N LYS A 412 20.68 10.44 15.54
CA LYS A 412 20.24 9.43 16.51
C LYS A 412 20.98 8.10 16.36
N LEU A 413 21.79 7.94 15.31
CA LEU A 413 22.61 6.74 15.11
C LEU A 413 23.77 6.68 16.11
N LEU A 414 24.12 5.46 16.54
CA LEU A 414 25.24 5.24 17.43
C LEU A 414 26.57 5.74 16.82
N PRO A 415 27.48 6.33 17.63
CA PRO A 415 28.74 6.90 17.12
C PRO A 415 29.70 5.87 16.50
N ASN A 416 29.58 4.59 16.87
CA ASN A 416 30.44 3.51 16.38
C ASN A 416 30.03 2.96 14.99
N ILE A 417 28.92 3.45 14.42
CA ILE A 417 28.52 3.14 13.05
C ILE A 417 29.24 4.12 12.14
N ILE A 418 30.43 3.75 11.65
CA ILE A 418 31.26 4.58 10.78
C ILE A 418 31.10 4.16 9.32
N GLU A 419 31.19 2.85 9.06
CA GLU A 419 30.98 2.27 7.74
C GLU A 419 29.48 2.21 7.44
N ASP A 420 29.09 2.51 6.23
CA ASP A 420 27.71 2.47 5.72
C ASP A 420 26.72 3.40 6.47
N ARG A 421 27.25 4.39 7.23
CA ARG A 421 26.43 5.32 8.03
C ARG A 421 25.36 6.04 7.20
N ASP A 422 25.73 6.46 6.00
CA ASP A 422 24.82 7.14 5.07
C ASP A 422 23.67 6.23 4.64
N GLU A 423 23.95 4.98 4.31
CA GLU A 423 22.94 3.98 3.93
C GLU A 423 22.03 3.61 5.10
N VAL A 424 22.60 3.43 6.30
CA VAL A 424 21.81 3.17 7.52
C VAL A 424 20.89 4.35 7.83
N ALA A 425 21.42 5.60 7.76
CA ALA A 425 20.61 6.80 7.96
C ALA A 425 19.46 6.89 6.95
N GLN A 426 19.71 6.50 5.69
CA GLN A 426 18.68 6.43 4.65
C GLN A 426 17.61 5.38 4.99
N CYS A 427 18.00 4.17 5.41
CA CYS A 427 17.04 3.13 5.82
C CYS A 427 16.17 3.59 6.99
N VAL A 428 16.77 4.24 8.00
CA VAL A 428 16.05 4.76 9.16
C VAL A 428 15.08 5.87 8.74
N ALA A 429 15.52 6.80 7.87
CA ALA A 429 14.66 7.87 7.35
C ALA A 429 13.46 7.32 6.58
N ILE A 430 13.68 6.35 5.69
CA ILE A 430 12.60 5.71 4.93
C ILE A 430 11.64 4.97 5.85
N SER A 431 12.15 4.29 6.88
CA SER A 431 11.28 3.64 7.87
C SER A 431 10.40 4.65 8.61
N ALA A 432 10.95 5.80 8.99
CA ALA A 432 10.21 6.87 9.66
C ALA A 432 9.07 7.40 8.76
N ILE A 433 9.37 7.70 7.49
CA ILE A 433 8.42 8.22 6.52
C ILE A 433 7.32 7.19 6.23
N LYS A 434 7.70 5.98 5.84
CA LYS A 434 6.75 4.93 5.42
C LYS A 434 5.84 4.50 6.56
N TYR A 435 6.42 4.23 7.72
CA TYR A 435 5.63 3.78 8.86
C TYR A 435 4.65 4.86 9.34
N ALA A 436 5.09 6.12 9.43
CA ALA A 436 4.23 7.24 9.81
C ALA A 436 3.02 7.40 8.88
N ASP A 437 3.24 7.25 7.57
CA ASP A 437 2.20 7.36 6.55
C ASP A 437 1.17 6.21 6.59
N LEU A 438 1.60 5.01 6.99
CA LEU A 438 0.78 3.80 7.02
C LEU A 438 0.05 3.56 8.36
N ILE A 439 0.37 4.33 9.43
CA ILE A 439 -0.32 4.24 10.74
C ILE A 439 -1.80 4.61 10.64
N PRO A 440 -2.21 5.75 10.04
CA PRO A 440 -3.62 6.09 9.95
C PRO A 440 -4.33 5.20 8.93
N PHE A 441 -5.65 5.05 9.10
CA PHE A 441 -6.45 4.48 8.03
C PHE A 441 -6.28 5.30 6.75
N ARG A 442 -6.12 4.66 5.58
CA ARG A 442 -5.67 5.33 4.35
C ARG A 442 -6.45 6.58 3.95
N THR A 443 -7.77 6.63 4.22
CA THR A 443 -8.61 7.78 3.86
C THR A 443 -8.49 8.96 4.84
N THR A 444 -7.80 8.77 5.97
CA THR A 444 -7.62 9.80 6.99
C THR A 444 -6.48 10.74 6.61
N ASP A 445 -6.72 12.05 6.74
CA ASP A 445 -5.67 13.06 6.71
C ASP A 445 -4.80 12.96 7.97
N TYR A 446 -3.50 13.20 7.84
CA TYR A 446 -2.61 13.16 9.00
C TYR A 446 -1.56 14.27 8.96
N VAL A 447 -1.02 14.60 10.14
CA VAL A 447 0.06 15.57 10.30
C VAL A 447 1.38 14.82 10.41
N PHE A 448 2.35 15.13 9.54
CA PHE A 448 3.68 14.59 9.61
C PHE A 448 4.56 15.43 10.56
N ASP A 449 4.94 14.83 11.67
CA ASP A 449 5.84 15.41 12.67
C ASP A 449 7.23 14.78 12.54
N LEU A 450 8.19 15.53 12.00
CA LEU A 450 9.55 15.09 11.74
C LEU A 450 10.25 14.56 13.01
N VAL A 451 10.13 15.26 14.13
CA VAL A 451 10.82 14.91 15.38
C VAL A 451 10.23 13.65 15.98
N LYS A 452 8.90 13.58 16.05
CA LYS A 452 8.15 12.45 16.57
C LYS A 452 8.41 11.17 15.79
N PHE A 453 8.29 11.22 14.47
CA PHE A 453 8.40 10.01 13.63
C PHE A 453 9.83 9.52 13.43
N SER A 454 10.84 10.37 13.66
CA SER A 454 12.24 9.98 13.68
C SER A 454 12.71 9.45 15.04
N ASP A 455 11.84 9.38 16.08
CA ASP A 455 12.23 8.91 17.40
C ASP A 455 12.48 7.40 17.41
N LEU A 456 13.49 6.98 18.20
CA LEU A 456 13.80 5.57 18.45
C LEU A 456 12.89 4.94 19.52
N ASN A 457 11.94 5.69 20.07
CA ASN A 457 10.96 5.24 21.05
C ASN A 457 9.53 5.46 20.53
N GLY A 458 8.59 4.68 21.08
CA GLY A 458 7.19 4.79 20.73
C GLY A 458 6.82 4.10 19.42
N LYS A 459 5.68 4.49 18.85
CA LYS A 459 5.12 3.87 17.64
C LYS A 459 5.74 4.51 16.38
N THR A 460 6.99 4.15 16.07
CA THR A 460 7.79 4.73 14.97
C THR A 460 8.51 3.65 14.17
N GLY A 461 8.82 3.92 12.90
CA GLY A 461 9.62 3.03 12.06
C GLY A 461 11.02 2.77 12.63
N PRO A 462 11.77 3.82 13.05
CA PRO A 462 13.08 3.65 13.70
C PRO A 462 13.06 2.74 14.94
N TYR A 463 12.03 2.83 15.79
CA TYR A 463 11.86 1.93 16.95
C TYR A 463 11.75 0.46 16.52
N LEU A 464 10.96 0.19 15.48
CA LEU A 464 10.77 -1.17 14.95
C LEU A 464 12.06 -1.72 14.35
N LEU A 465 12.79 -0.90 13.57
CA LEU A 465 14.09 -1.29 13.02
C LEU A 465 15.11 -1.60 14.12
N TYR A 466 15.28 -0.68 15.07
CA TYR A 466 16.21 -0.87 16.17
C TYR A 466 15.93 -2.14 16.95
N SER A 467 14.65 -2.41 17.25
CA SER A 467 14.23 -3.62 17.97
C SER A 467 14.52 -4.89 17.16
N THR A 468 14.24 -4.86 15.85
CA THR A 468 14.49 -6.01 14.96
C THR A 468 15.99 -6.31 14.80
N ILE A 469 16.83 -5.27 14.67
CA ILE A 469 18.29 -5.43 14.62
C ILE A 469 18.85 -5.95 15.94
N ARG A 470 18.28 -5.52 17.08
CA ARG A 470 18.67 -6.05 18.40
C ARG A 470 18.39 -7.55 18.50
N MET A 471 17.25 -8.03 18.00
CA MET A 471 16.94 -9.47 17.93
C MET A 471 17.98 -10.21 17.06
N LYS A 472 18.30 -9.67 15.88
CA LYS A 472 19.33 -10.20 14.98
C LYS A 472 20.68 -10.32 15.70
N SER A 473 21.09 -9.28 16.40
CA SER A 473 22.35 -9.24 17.16
C SER A 473 22.38 -10.26 18.29
N LEU A 474 21.26 -10.44 19.00
CA LEU A 474 21.13 -11.46 20.06
C LEU A 474 21.32 -12.87 19.49
N LEU A 475 20.63 -13.18 18.40
CA LEU A 475 20.75 -14.51 17.73
C LEU A 475 22.17 -14.74 17.20
N ALA A 476 22.80 -13.72 16.63
CA ALA A 476 24.20 -13.81 16.20
C ALA A 476 25.16 -14.06 17.36
N ASN A 477 24.94 -13.46 18.53
CA ASN A 477 25.74 -13.70 19.73
C ASN A 477 25.52 -15.12 20.27
N ALA A 478 24.27 -15.62 20.32
CA ALA A 478 23.99 -17.01 20.67
C ALA A 478 24.76 -17.99 19.79
N LYS A 479 24.82 -17.73 18.48
CA LYS A 479 25.61 -18.55 17.52
C LYS A 479 27.11 -18.48 17.80
N LYS A 480 27.66 -17.29 18.10
CA LYS A 480 29.08 -17.10 18.43
C LYS A 480 29.47 -17.85 19.73
N GLU A 481 28.58 -17.87 20.71
CA GLU A 481 28.77 -18.58 21.98
C GLU A 481 28.45 -20.08 21.88
N ASN A 482 28.15 -20.59 20.67
CA ASN A 482 27.74 -21.98 20.40
C ASN A 482 26.52 -22.43 21.21
N ILE A 483 25.62 -21.49 21.58
CA ILE A 483 24.37 -21.82 22.25
C ILE A 483 23.40 -22.38 21.18
N LYS A 484 23.10 -23.67 21.31
CA LYS A 484 22.14 -24.33 20.43
C LYS A 484 20.71 -24.08 20.92
N TYR A 485 19.80 -23.81 20.01
CA TYR A 485 18.36 -23.80 20.23
C TYR A 485 17.67 -24.41 19.01
N ASN A 486 16.66 -25.22 19.23
CA ASN A 486 15.92 -25.87 18.15
C ASN A 486 14.44 -25.49 18.24
N ASN A 487 13.69 -26.18 19.08
CA ASN A 487 12.25 -26.02 19.21
C ASN A 487 11.88 -25.16 20.43
N VAL A 488 10.71 -24.58 20.38
CA VAL A 488 10.03 -24.06 21.56
C VAL A 488 9.55 -25.27 22.35
N GLU A 489 9.97 -25.39 23.60
CA GLU A 489 9.59 -26.50 24.50
C GLU A 489 8.57 -26.05 25.54
N MET A 490 8.50 -24.74 25.81
CA MET A 490 7.60 -24.17 26.80
C MET A 490 7.30 -22.69 26.52
N ILE A 491 6.17 -22.22 27.04
CA ILE A 491 5.74 -20.82 27.03
C ILE A 491 5.51 -20.40 28.48
N ASP A 492 6.20 -19.34 28.92
CA ASP A 492 6.03 -18.76 30.23
C ASP A 492 5.19 -17.46 30.18
N ASP A 493 4.91 -16.88 31.35
CA ASP A 493 4.13 -15.64 31.44
C ASP A 493 4.80 -14.46 30.72
N ASN A 494 6.13 -14.49 30.57
CA ASN A 494 6.88 -13.44 29.89
C ASN A 494 6.71 -13.51 28.36
N THR A 495 6.51 -14.69 27.79
CA THR A 495 6.45 -14.94 26.35
C THR A 495 5.03 -15.11 25.82
N LYS A 496 4.04 -15.42 26.68
CA LYS A 496 2.66 -15.69 26.27
C LYS A 496 2.05 -14.56 25.43
N GLU A 497 2.24 -13.29 25.83
CA GLU A 497 1.69 -12.15 25.09
C GLU A 497 2.28 -12.04 23.68
N ILE A 498 3.56 -12.35 23.51
CA ILE A 498 4.22 -12.39 22.20
C ILE A 498 3.52 -13.42 21.31
N VAL A 499 3.31 -14.63 21.83
CA VAL A 499 2.68 -15.73 21.08
C VAL A 499 1.27 -15.36 20.65
N LEU A 500 0.47 -14.80 21.56
CA LEU A 500 -0.90 -14.38 21.24
C LEU A 500 -0.94 -13.27 20.16
N ASN A 501 0.05 -12.38 20.13
CA ASN A 501 0.16 -11.40 19.04
C ASN A 501 0.54 -12.03 17.71
N LEU A 502 1.43 -13.03 17.70
CA LEU A 502 1.81 -13.76 16.48
C LEU A 502 0.64 -14.52 15.85
N LEU A 503 -0.28 -15.07 16.64
CA LEU A 503 -1.49 -15.76 16.17
C LEU A 503 -2.36 -14.87 15.26
N ASN A 504 -2.32 -13.55 15.42
CA ASN A 504 -3.17 -12.62 14.69
C ASN A 504 -2.61 -12.24 13.31
N ILE A 505 -1.38 -12.63 12.95
CA ILE A 505 -0.72 -12.17 11.71
C ILE A 505 -1.60 -12.46 10.49
N ASN A 506 -1.98 -13.69 10.25
CA ASN A 506 -2.75 -14.07 9.07
C ASN A 506 -4.08 -13.28 8.97
N LYS A 507 -4.81 -13.20 10.07
CA LYS A 507 -6.09 -12.51 10.13
C LYS A 507 -5.98 -11.01 9.82
N VAL A 508 -4.95 -10.38 10.34
CA VAL A 508 -4.66 -8.97 10.08
C VAL A 508 -4.24 -8.74 8.64
N LEU A 509 -3.42 -9.63 8.07
CA LEU A 509 -3.02 -9.55 6.65
C LEU A 509 -4.23 -9.67 5.73
N ILE A 510 -5.09 -10.66 5.93
CA ILE A 510 -6.31 -10.86 5.12
C ILE A 510 -7.26 -9.66 5.27
N LYS A 511 -7.46 -9.16 6.49
CA LYS A 511 -8.29 -7.98 6.73
C LYS A 511 -7.72 -6.75 6.01
N SER A 512 -6.42 -6.52 6.11
CA SER A 512 -5.74 -5.41 5.44
C SER A 512 -5.82 -5.51 3.91
N PHE A 513 -5.70 -6.72 3.37
CA PHE A 513 -5.88 -6.99 1.95
C PHE A 513 -7.31 -6.67 1.49
N ASN A 514 -8.33 -7.10 2.24
CA ASN A 514 -9.72 -6.85 1.91
C ASN A 514 -10.10 -5.37 2.01
N THR A 515 -9.63 -4.67 3.03
CA THR A 515 -9.89 -3.23 3.24
C THR A 515 -8.98 -2.32 2.41
N LYS A 516 -7.95 -2.86 1.78
CA LYS A 516 -6.89 -2.12 1.07
C LYS A 516 -6.24 -1.07 1.99
N SER A 517 -6.02 -1.41 3.28
CA SER A 517 -5.45 -0.48 4.27
C SER A 517 -4.45 -1.17 5.21
N LEU A 518 -3.31 -0.53 5.45
CA LEU A 518 -2.16 -1.12 6.14
C LEU A 518 -2.10 -0.82 7.65
N ASN A 519 -2.98 0.01 8.17
CA ASN A 519 -2.93 0.50 9.55
C ASN A 519 -2.99 -0.63 10.60
N GLU A 520 -3.70 -1.72 10.33
CA GLU A 520 -3.75 -2.85 11.25
C GLU A 520 -2.45 -3.67 11.25
N ILE A 521 -1.75 -3.73 10.11
CA ILE A 521 -0.42 -4.35 10.04
C ILE A 521 0.58 -3.53 10.86
N THR A 522 0.54 -2.19 10.75
CA THR A 522 1.41 -1.32 11.55
C THR A 522 1.14 -1.46 13.05
N ASP A 523 -0.14 -1.58 13.44
CA ASP A 523 -0.55 -1.81 14.83
C ASP A 523 -0.06 -3.15 15.37
N LEU A 524 -0.25 -4.23 14.60
CA LEU A 524 0.16 -5.57 14.99
C LEU A 524 1.68 -5.68 15.11
N LEU A 525 2.43 -5.17 14.13
CA LEU A 525 3.89 -5.14 14.15
C LEU A 525 4.41 -4.40 15.40
N TYR A 526 3.80 -3.27 15.74
CA TYR A 526 4.14 -2.55 16.96
C TYR A 526 3.83 -3.40 18.22
N LYS A 527 2.68 -4.07 18.30
CA LYS A 527 2.30 -4.93 19.44
C LYS A 527 3.27 -6.09 19.61
N ILE A 528 3.61 -6.80 18.52
CA ILE A 528 4.59 -7.89 18.53
C ILE A 528 5.94 -7.38 19.02
N THR A 529 6.43 -6.29 18.46
CA THR A 529 7.73 -5.71 18.83
C THR A 529 7.75 -5.20 20.26
N ASN A 530 6.69 -4.54 20.71
CA ASN A 530 6.60 -3.99 22.07
C ASN A 530 6.50 -5.10 23.13
N SER A 531 5.70 -6.14 22.90
CA SER A 531 5.64 -7.30 23.82
C SER A 531 6.98 -8.03 23.89
N TYR A 532 7.71 -8.15 22.77
CA TYR A 532 9.06 -8.68 22.79
C TYR A 532 10.03 -7.78 23.56
N ASN A 533 9.98 -6.47 23.39
CA ASN A 533 10.86 -5.55 24.13
C ASN A 533 10.61 -5.57 25.64
N ASN A 534 9.34 -5.69 26.06
CA ASN A 534 8.97 -5.87 27.46
C ASN A 534 9.59 -7.16 28.02
N PHE A 535 9.43 -8.29 27.32
CA PHE A 535 10.08 -9.54 27.67
C PHE A 535 11.61 -9.39 27.77
N TYR A 536 12.25 -8.87 26.71
CA TYR A 536 13.70 -8.70 26.66
C TYR A 536 14.27 -7.85 27.81
N SER A 537 13.50 -6.87 28.28
CA SER A 537 13.92 -6.01 29.40
C SER A 537 13.90 -6.71 30.76
N GLN A 538 13.08 -7.74 30.90
CA GLN A 538 12.87 -8.45 32.17
C GLN A 538 13.79 -9.65 32.36
N VAL A 539 14.33 -10.23 31.27
CA VAL A 539 15.11 -11.47 31.29
C VAL A 539 16.52 -11.31 30.75
N ARG A 540 17.39 -12.28 31.06
CA ARG A 540 18.76 -12.36 30.52
C ARG A 540 18.89 -13.62 29.69
N ILE A 541 18.46 -13.56 28.42
CA ILE A 541 18.28 -14.73 27.53
C ILE A 541 19.54 -15.58 27.43
N LEU A 542 20.71 -15.00 27.09
CA LEU A 542 21.95 -15.76 26.86
C LEU A 542 22.52 -16.40 28.12
N THR A 543 22.28 -15.81 29.29
CA THR A 543 22.82 -16.28 30.56
C THR A 543 21.83 -17.08 31.40
N GLU A 544 20.63 -17.37 30.86
CA GLU A 544 19.66 -18.24 31.51
C GLU A 544 20.26 -19.64 31.69
N LYS A 545 20.20 -20.15 32.92
CA LYS A 545 20.82 -21.44 33.32
C LYS A 545 19.99 -22.65 32.89
N ASN A 546 18.68 -22.50 32.90
CA ASN A 546 17.78 -23.55 32.42
C ASN A 546 17.81 -23.62 30.90
N GLU A 547 18.38 -24.72 30.37
CA GLU A 547 18.57 -24.90 28.95
C GLU A 547 17.26 -24.92 28.15
N LYS A 548 16.18 -25.49 28.71
CA LYS A 548 14.86 -25.52 28.08
C LYS A 548 14.27 -24.12 27.94
N ILE A 549 14.33 -23.33 29.02
CA ILE A 549 13.86 -21.94 29.01
C ILE A 549 14.68 -21.12 28.02
N ARG A 550 16.01 -21.22 28.09
CA ARG A 550 16.92 -20.49 27.19
C ARG A 550 16.68 -20.85 25.73
N SER A 551 16.55 -22.16 25.41
CA SER A 551 16.26 -22.64 24.05
C SER A 551 14.92 -22.11 23.55
N SER A 552 13.86 -22.17 24.36
CA SER A 552 12.53 -21.66 24.00
C SER A 552 12.54 -20.15 23.76
N TRP A 553 13.20 -19.37 24.62
CA TRP A 553 13.31 -17.92 24.46
C TRP A 553 14.07 -17.51 23.19
N LEU A 554 15.15 -18.24 22.84
CA LEU A 554 15.88 -18.02 21.58
C LEU A 554 15.06 -18.42 20.35
N ALA A 555 14.34 -19.54 20.41
CA ALA A 555 13.47 -19.97 19.33
C ALA A 555 12.31 -18.96 19.11
N ILE A 556 11.68 -18.46 20.18
CA ILE A 556 10.66 -17.41 20.11
C ILE A 556 11.25 -16.11 19.54
N THR A 557 12.47 -15.73 19.98
CA THR A 557 13.17 -14.57 19.41
C THR A 557 13.38 -14.69 17.92
N ASP A 558 13.78 -15.86 17.42
CA ASP A 558 13.97 -16.11 15.99
C ASP A 558 12.65 -16.01 15.22
N ILE A 559 11.57 -16.61 15.73
CA ILE A 559 10.23 -16.50 15.13
C ILE A 559 9.77 -15.04 15.06
N VAL A 560 9.95 -14.26 16.13
CA VAL A 560 9.60 -12.83 16.16
C VAL A 560 10.44 -12.05 15.15
N TYR A 561 11.76 -12.29 15.12
CA TYR A 561 12.67 -11.64 14.18
C TYR A 561 12.24 -11.87 12.72
N GLN A 562 11.99 -13.11 12.35
CA GLN A 562 11.60 -13.48 10.97
C GLN A 562 10.24 -12.84 10.60
N ASN A 563 9.24 -12.86 11.49
CA ASN A 563 7.95 -12.22 11.24
C ASN A 563 8.07 -10.69 11.17
N ASN A 564 8.88 -10.06 12.03
CA ASN A 564 9.13 -8.61 11.96
C ASN A 564 9.77 -8.22 10.62
N VAL A 565 10.78 -8.97 10.15
CA VAL A 565 11.42 -8.72 8.85
C VAL A 565 10.39 -8.81 7.71
N LYS A 566 9.54 -9.85 7.70
CA LYS A 566 8.49 -9.99 6.69
C LYS A 566 7.43 -8.88 6.75
N LEU A 567 6.96 -8.53 7.94
CA LEU A 567 5.95 -7.48 8.11
C LEU A 567 6.53 -6.09 7.73
N LEU A 568 7.80 -5.83 8.06
CA LEU A 568 8.50 -4.62 7.60
C LEU A 568 8.65 -4.59 6.08
N ASP A 569 8.99 -5.73 5.47
CA ASP A 569 9.08 -5.84 4.01
C ASP A 569 7.73 -5.57 3.33
N ILE A 570 6.62 -6.08 3.85
CA ILE A 570 5.26 -5.75 3.37
C ILE A 570 5.01 -4.23 3.40
N LEU A 571 5.51 -3.54 4.42
CA LEU A 571 5.42 -2.08 4.52
C LEU A 571 6.46 -1.35 3.64
N GLY A 572 7.26 -2.08 2.86
CA GLY A 572 8.32 -1.53 2.02
C GLY A 572 9.51 -0.98 2.82
N ILE A 573 9.74 -1.46 4.04
CA ILE A 573 10.80 -1.02 4.96
C ILE A 573 11.90 -2.07 5.01
N ASN A 574 13.09 -1.72 4.52
CA ASN A 574 14.27 -2.59 4.58
C ASN A 574 14.88 -2.59 5.98
N VAL A 575 15.34 -3.76 6.42
CA VAL A 575 16.06 -3.91 7.69
C VAL A 575 17.57 -3.91 7.40
N PRO A 576 18.34 -2.92 7.86
CA PRO A 576 19.78 -2.88 7.65
C PRO A 576 20.52 -3.95 8.46
N GLU A 577 21.79 -4.18 8.12
CA GLU A 577 22.60 -5.17 8.82
C GLU A 577 22.86 -4.77 10.28
N ARG A 578 23.03 -3.46 10.55
CA ARG A 578 23.30 -2.87 11.86
C ARG A 578 22.74 -1.45 11.95
N MET A 579 22.50 -0.97 13.15
CA MET A 579 21.98 0.37 13.42
C MET A 579 22.57 0.96 14.70
#